data_cdf5c21c1684bbdd9623f4bc9aa4b83c
#
_entry.id   cdf5c21c1684bbdd9623f4bc9aa4b83c
#
_cell.length_a   1.000
_cell.length_b   1.000
_cell.length_c   1.000
_cell.angle_alpha   90.00
_cell.angle_beta   90.00
_cell.angle_gamma   90.00
#
_symmetry.space_group_name_H-M   'P 1'
#
loop_
_entity.id
_entity.type
_entity.pdbx_description
1 polymer ?
#
loop_
_entity_poly.entity_id
_entity_poly.type
_entity_poly.pdbx_seq_one_letter_code
_entity_poly.pdbx_strand_id
1 'polypeptide(L)'
;MLLIKNGRVVDPVNGVDKVMDVLVDGGQIVMTGDKAVDMFDEAKASAGIGEAGNIVCGSDVNYEENAFNVIDAAGLVVAPGLVDTHVHFRDPGLTYKEDIFTGAAAAAKGGFTTVVCMANTKPTVDNVDTLAYVLEKGAQTGIHVLSAAAVTKGLGGTELVDMEALAKAGAAGFTDDGIPIMDEKILVQAME
;
A
#
# COMPACT_ATOMS: atom_id res chain seq x y z
N MET A 1 1.58 20.09 2.23
CA MET A 1 3.02 19.72 2.26
C MET A 1 3.38 19.07 3.58
N LEU A 2 4.31 18.12 3.58
CA LEU A 2 4.83 17.45 4.77
C LEU A 2 6.37 17.50 4.74
N LEU A 3 6.98 18.09 5.76
CA LEU A 3 8.42 18.08 5.95
C LEU A 3 8.79 17.08 7.06
N ILE A 4 9.60 16.09 6.73
CA ILE A 4 10.16 15.12 7.68
C ILE A 4 11.62 15.54 7.94
N LYS A 5 11.95 15.90 9.17
CA LYS A 5 13.26 16.45 9.56
C LYS A 5 14.08 15.45 10.35
N ASN A 6 15.40 15.55 10.22
CA ASN A 6 16.39 14.88 11.07
C ASN A 6 16.32 13.34 11.04
N GLY A 7 15.57 12.72 10.13
CA GLY A 7 15.45 11.27 10.06
C GLY A 7 16.64 10.59 9.38
N ARG A 8 17.01 9.38 9.83
CA ARG A 8 17.93 8.53 9.08
C ARG A 8 17.19 7.98 7.87
N VAL A 9 17.39 8.56 6.71
CA VAL A 9 16.80 8.11 5.45
C VAL A 9 17.55 6.91 4.93
N VAL A 10 16.83 5.79 4.73
CA VAL A 10 17.35 4.56 4.16
C VAL A 10 16.60 4.26 2.87
N ASP A 11 17.28 4.39 1.75
CA ASP A 11 16.77 4.04 0.41
C ASP A 11 17.77 3.11 -0.29
N PRO A 12 17.55 1.79 -0.23
CA PRO A 12 18.49 0.82 -0.81
C PRO A 12 18.62 0.93 -2.33
N VAL A 13 17.56 1.38 -3.02
CA VAL A 13 17.55 1.48 -4.48
C VAL A 13 18.51 2.58 -4.95
N ASN A 14 18.52 3.71 -4.24
CA ASN A 14 19.38 4.84 -4.56
C ASN A 14 20.67 4.87 -3.73
N GLY A 15 20.92 3.84 -2.90
CA GLY A 15 22.11 3.74 -2.06
C GLY A 15 22.20 4.82 -0.97
N VAL A 16 21.07 5.32 -0.50
CA VAL A 16 21.01 6.36 0.54
C VAL A 16 20.91 5.70 1.92
N ASP A 17 21.81 6.06 2.82
CA ASP A 17 21.76 5.74 4.25
C ASP A 17 22.43 6.86 5.02
N LYS A 18 21.67 7.91 5.35
CA LYS A 18 22.19 9.08 6.10
C LYS A 18 21.06 9.88 6.73
N VAL A 19 21.40 10.69 7.73
CA VAL A 19 20.47 11.67 8.29
C VAL A 19 20.26 12.79 7.29
N MET A 20 18.99 13.05 6.94
CA MET A 20 18.60 14.12 6.04
C MET A 20 17.10 14.42 6.15
N ASP A 21 16.70 15.57 5.61
CA ASP A 21 15.32 15.99 5.56
C ASP A 21 14.65 15.50 4.28
N VAL A 22 13.33 15.28 4.34
CA VAL A 22 12.49 14.84 3.21
C VAL A 22 11.25 15.72 3.13
N LEU A 23 11.01 16.31 1.97
CA LEU A 23 9.81 17.10 1.68
C LEU A 23 8.87 16.31 0.77
N VAL A 24 7.63 16.19 1.21
CA VAL A 24 6.54 15.54 0.47
C VAL A 24 5.46 16.56 0.14
N ASP A 25 5.02 16.57 -1.10
CA ASP A 25 3.88 17.36 -1.56
C ASP A 25 3.05 16.56 -2.56
N GLY A 26 1.71 16.68 -2.44
CA GLY A 26 0.80 15.92 -3.31
C GLY A 26 1.05 14.40 -3.31
N GLY A 27 1.50 13.83 -2.19
CA GLY A 27 1.80 12.40 -2.06
C GLY A 27 3.12 11.96 -2.71
N GLN A 28 3.98 12.90 -3.15
CA GLN A 28 5.26 12.62 -3.78
C GLN A 28 6.42 13.28 -3.04
N ILE A 29 7.58 12.62 -2.99
CA ILE A 29 8.81 13.22 -2.51
C ILE A 29 9.29 14.23 -3.55
N VAL A 30 9.28 15.53 -3.19
CA VAL A 30 9.66 16.62 -4.10
C VAL A 30 11.07 17.12 -3.86
N MET A 31 11.61 16.95 -2.64
CA MET A 31 12.98 17.37 -2.29
C MET A 31 13.53 16.51 -1.16
N THR A 32 14.84 16.32 -1.15
CA THR A 32 15.56 15.66 -0.05
C THR A 32 16.84 16.44 0.29
N GLY A 33 17.28 16.35 1.55
CA GLY A 33 18.47 17.01 2.06
C GLY A 33 18.24 18.48 2.43
N ASP A 34 19.32 19.25 2.53
CA ASP A 34 19.33 20.60 3.11
C ASP A 34 18.34 21.58 2.47
N LYS A 35 18.06 21.42 1.19
CA LYS A 35 17.11 22.27 0.45
C LYS A 35 15.63 21.97 0.76
N ALA A 36 15.33 20.88 1.43
CA ALA A 36 13.96 20.51 1.75
C ALA A 36 13.29 21.51 2.71
N VAL A 37 14.05 22.01 3.69
CA VAL A 37 13.59 23.04 4.64
C VAL A 37 13.36 24.36 3.92
N ASP A 38 14.34 24.82 3.14
CA ASP A 38 14.23 26.10 2.42
C ASP A 38 12.99 26.12 1.52
N MET A 39 12.79 25.07 0.74
CA MET A 39 11.62 24.94 -0.15
C MET A 39 10.29 24.89 0.60
N PHE A 40 10.25 24.23 1.76
CA PHE A 40 9.07 24.20 2.62
C PHE A 40 8.74 25.58 3.18
N ASP A 41 9.75 26.31 3.69
CA ASP A 41 9.57 27.64 4.27
C ASP A 41 9.18 28.67 3.21
N GLU A 42 9.75 28.63 2.01
CA GLU A 42 9.35 29.47 0.87
C GLU A 42 7.88 29.23 0.47
N ALA A 43 7.46 27.96 0.37
CA ALA A 43 6.09 27.62 0.01
C ALA A 43 5.10 28.10 1.10
N LYS A 44 5.46 27.91 2.38
CA LYS A 44 4.67 28.37 3.53
C LYS A 44 4.52 29.88 3.55
N ALA A 45 5.61 30.62 3.33
CA ALA A 45 5.60 32.08 3.26
C ALA A 45 4.73 32.59 2.09
N SER A 46 4.81 31.93 0.93
CA SER A 46 3.98 32.26 -0.24
C SER A 46 2.51 32.03 -0.04
N ALA A 47 2.15 31.07 0.82
CA ALA A 47 0.77 30.80 1.23
C ALA A 47 0.24 31.75 2.33
N GLY A 48 1.08 32.67 2.82
CA GLY A 48 0.70 33.62 3.90
C GLY A 48 0.53 32.97 5.27
N ILE A 49 1.12 31.78 5.48
CA ILE A 49 1.03 31.03 6.74
C ILE A 49 2.23 31.41 7.62
N GLY A 50 1.98 31.92 8.80
CA GLY A 50 3.01 32.29 9.79
C GLY A 50 3.74 31.06 10.39
N GLU A 51 4.58 31.29 11.42
CA GLU A 51 5.50 30.29 11.99
C GLU A 51 4.87 29.01 12.58
N ALA A 52 3.55 28.97 12.81
CA ALA A 52 2.86 27.81 13.35
C ALA A 52 2.60 26.75 12.26
N GLY A 53 3.57 25.89 12.03
CA GLY A 53 3.32 24.55 11.45
C GLY A 53 3.01 23.57 12.58
N ASN A 54 2.05 22.68 12.40
CA ASN A 54 1.81 21.61 13.37
C ASN A 54 3.04 20.71 13.44
N ILE A 55 3.80 20.80 14.54
CA ILE A 55 4.89 19.86 14.83
C ILE A 55 4.21 18.60 15.38
N VAL A 56 4.31 17.53 14.66
CA VAL A 56 3.78 16.21 15.07
C VAL A 56 4.95 15.35 15.50
N CYS A 57 4.96 14.96 16.77
CA CYS A 57 5.94 14.04 17.32
C CYS A 57 5.20 12.80 17.85
N GLY A 58 5.61 11.60 17.42
CA GLY A 58 5.07 10.34 17.92
C GLY A 58 3.98 9.69 17.04
N SER A 59 3.30 8.67 17.59
CA SER A 59 2.35 7.81 16.89
C SER A 59 0.99 8.46 16.56
N ASP A 60 0.71 9.66 17.06
CA ASP A 60 -0.59 10.33 16.93
C ASP A 60 -0.49 11.52 15.95
N VAL A 61 -0.16 11.18 14.70
CA VAL A 61 -0.05 12.19 13.63
C VAL A 61 -1.46 12.59 13.17
N ASN A 62 -1.98 13.73 13.65
CA ASN A 62 -3.11 14.40 13.00
C ASN A 62 -2.59 15.10 11.73
N TYR A 63 -2.61 14.38 10.62
CA TYR A 63 -2.31 14.95 9.32
C TYR A 63 -3.51 15.75 8.84
N GLU A 64 -3.34 17.06 8.72
CA GLU A 64 -4.34 17.93 8.06
C GLU A 64 -4.01 17.97 6.55
N GLU A 65 -4.92 17.45 5.75
CA GLU A 65 -4.86 17.55 4.30
C GLU A 65 -4.85 19.03 3.90
N ASN A 66 -3.89 19.41 3.04
CA ASN A 66 -3.64 20.81 2.62
C ASN A 66 -3.01 21.76 3.67
N ALA A 67 -2.51 21.25 4.78
CA ALA A 67 -1.72 22.03 5.74
C ALA A 67 -0.21 21.83 5.56
N PHE A 68 0.56 22.72 6.21
CA PHE A 68 2.01 22.58 6.32
C PHE A 68 2.33 21.80 7.60
N ASN A 69 2.68 20.52 7.44
CA ASN A 69 2.98 19.62 8.56
C ASN A 69 4.48 19.37 8.67
N VAL A 70 4.99 19.23 9.88
CA VAL A 70 6.38 18.91 10.18
C VAL A 70 6.43 17.70 11.11
N ILE A 71 7.22 16.68 10.74
CA ILE A 71 7.55 15.54 11.60
C ILE A 71 9.04 15.67 11.97
N ASP A 72 9.35 15.75 13.26
CA ASP A 72 10.71 15.57 13.73
C ASP A 72 11.00 14.08 13.90
N ALA A 73 11.80 13.54 12.99
CA ALA A 73 12.19 12.14 12.94
C ALA A 73 13.59 11.92 13.57
N ALA A 74 14.05 12.80 14.45
CA ALA A 74 15.34 12.63 15.13
C ALA A 74 15.40 11.28 15.86
N GLY A 75 16.40 10.47 15.54
CA GLY A 75 16.57 9.11 16.10
C GLY A 75 15.67 8.04 15.46
N LEU A 76 14.83 8.40 14.48
CA LEU A 76 13.98 7.47 13.75
C LEU A 76 14.56 7.16 12.36
N VAL A 77 14.08 6.06 11.78
CA VAL A 77 14.38 5.67 10.40
C VAL A 77 13.23 6.09 9.49
N VAL A 78 13.56 6.76 8.39
CA VAL A 78 12.64 7.07 7.29
C VAL A 78 13.01 6.17 6.12
N ALA A 79 12.12 5.28 5.73
CA ALA A 79 12.34 4.31 4.67
C ALA A 79 11.10 4.14 3.82
N PRO A 80 11.19 3.54 2.62
CA PRO A 80 10.02 3.09 1.89
C PRO A 80 9.15 2.19 2.78
N GLY A 81 7.82 2.32 2.66
CA GLY A 81 6.90 1.46 3.39
C GLY A 81 7.09 -0.01 3.01
N LEU A 82 6.83 -0.89 3.96
CA LEU A 82 6.93 -2.34 3.74
C LEU A 82 5.83 -2.82 2.79
N VAL A 83 6.14 -3.86 2.01
CA VAL A 83 5.19 -4.51 1.10
C VAL A 83 5.01 -5.96 1.55
N ASP A 84 3.76 -6.38 1.78
CA ASP A 84 3.42 -7.77 2.02
C ASP A 84 2.64 -8.32 0.83
N THR A 85 3.25 -9.25 0.11
CA THR A 85 2.69 -9.82 -1.11
C THR A 85 1.76 -11.01 -0.87
N HIS A 86 1.48 -11.37 0.38
CA HIS A 86 0.67 -12.53 0.71
C HIS A 86 -0.09 -12.38 2.03
N VAL A 87 -1.28 -11.74 1.98
CA VAL A 87 -2.13 -11.56 3.16
C VAL A 87 -3.53 -12.15 2.96
N HIS A 88 -4.21 -12.46 4.07
CA HIS A 88 -5.56 -13.01 4.07
C HIS A 88 -6.52 -12.13 4.87
N PHE A 89 -7.09 -11.11 4.25
CA PHE A 89 -8.10 -10.26 4.90
C PHE A 89 -9.50 -10.88 4.95
N ARG A 90 -9.69 -12.04 4.30
CA ARG A 90 -10.92 -12.85 4.42
C ARG A 90 -12.22 -12.17 3.96
N ASP A 91 -12.13 -11.02 3.36
CA ASP A 91 -13.22 -10.23 2.83
C ASP A 91 -13.15 -10.25 1.28
N PRO A 92 -14.21 -10.67 0.61
CA PRO A 92 -15.60 -10.94 1.04
C PRO A 92 -15.83 -12.27 1.78
N GLY A 93 -16.91 -12.30 2.53
CA GLY A 93 -17.61 -13.50 3.00
C GLY A 93 -17.10 -14.18 4.25
N LEU A 94 -15.89 -13.91 4.73
CA LEU A 94 -15.33 -14.46 5.96
C LEU A 94 -14.95 -13.37 6.96
N THR A 95 -15.64 -12.24 6.93
CA THR A 95 -15.35 -11.01 7.67
C THR A 95 -15.40 -11.18 9.20
N TYR A 96 -15.95 -12.27 9.69
CA TYR A 96 -15.88 -12.63 11.10
C TYR A 96 -14.47 -13.02 11.57
N LYS A 97 -13.55 -13.29 10.62
CA LYS A 97 -12.14 -13.61 10.91
C LYS A 97 -11.27 -12.36 10.80
N GLU A 98 -11.46 -11.60 9.74
CA GLU A 98 -10.79 -10.37 9.40
C GLU A 98 -11.54 -9.69 8.25
N ASP A 99 -11.51 -8.36 8.16
CA ASP A 99 -12.00 -7.60 7.02
C ASP A 99 -10.91 -6.68 6.45
N ILE A 100 -11.20 -6.08 5.28
CA ILE A 100 -10.22 -5.23 4.58
C ILE A 100 -9.83 -4.00 5.42
N PHE A 101 -10.75 -3.40 6.17
CA PHE A 101 -10.46 -2.18 6.93
C PHE A 101 -9.60 -2.46 8.15
N THR A 102 -9.96 -3.50 8.91
CA THR A 102 -9.21 -3.88 10.13
C THR A 102 -7.85 -4.47 9.78
N GLY A 103 -7.79 -5.29 8.73
CA GLY A 103 -6.52 -5.83 8.22
C GLY A 103 -5.59 -4.73 7.69
N ALA A 104 -6.13 -3.78 6.92
CA ALA A 104 -5.35 -2.65 6.43
C ALA A 104 -4.84 -1.74 7.57
N ALA A 105 -5.67 -1.49 8.60
CA ALA A 105 -5.26 -0.72 9.76
C ALA A 105 -4.13 -1.42 10.55
N ALA A 106 -4.22 -2.75 10.70
CA ALA A 106 -3.16 -3.54 11.33
C ALA A 106 -1.86 -3.51 10.52
N ALA A 107 -1.95 -3.65 9.19
CA ALA A 107 -0.81 -3.55 8.28
C ALA A 107 -0.14 -2.18 8.37
N ALA A 108 -0.92 -1.09 8.29
CA ALA A 108 -0.43 0.28 8.43
C ALA A 108 0.33 0.47 9.76
N LYS A 109 -0.22 -0.03 10.86
CA LYS A 109 0.44 0.03 12.18
C LYS A 109 1.75 -0.76 12.24
N GLY A 110 1.87 -1.80 11.40
CA GLY A 110 3.11 -2.57 11.22
C GLY A 110 4.12 -1.92 10.25
N GLY A 111 3.80 -0.78 9.65
CA GLY A 111 4.66 -0.09 8.67
C GLY A 111 4.50 -0.61 7.24
N PHE A 112 3.49 -1.42 6.97
CA PHE A 112 3.15 -1.86 5.62
C PHE A 112 2.28 -0.82 4.93
N THR A 113 2.73 -0.35 3.77
CA THR A 113 2.00 0.62 2.94
C THR A 113 1.34 -0.02 1.73
N THR A 114 1.67 -1.28 1.45
CA THR A 114 1.10 -2.07 0.36
C THR A 114 0.94 -3.51 0.79
N VAL A 115 -0.22 -4.09 0.51
CA VAL A 115 -0.50 -5.51 0.74
C VAL A 115 -1.16 -6.13 -0.49
N VAL A 116 -0.95 -7.42 -0.73
CA VAL A 116 -1.64 -8.19 -1.77
C VAL A 116 -2.49 -9.28 -1.10
N CYS A 117 -3.82 -9.14 -1.20
CA CYS A 117 -4.77 -10.11 -0.67
C CYS A 117 -4.83 -11.36 -1.54
N MET A 118 -4.91 -12.52 -0.91
CA MET A 118 -5.11 -13.80 -1.59
C MET A 118 -6.55 -14.02 -2.00
N ALA A 119 -6.74 -14.80 -3.08
CA ALA A 119 -8.03 -15.02 -3.73
C ALA A 119 -9.01 -15.94 -2.95
N ASN A 120 -8.59 -16.56 -1.85
CA ASN A 120 -9.34 -17.56 -1.11
C ASN A 120 -10.43 -16.99 -0.17
N THR A 121 -11.29 -16.17 -0.72
CA THR A 121 -12.45 -15.53 -0.10
C THR A 121 -13.76 -16.29 -0.43
N LYS A 122 -14.92 -15.77 -0.01
CA LYS A 122 -16.25 -16.28 -0.36
C LYS A 122 -17.20 -15.15 -0.76
N PRO A 123 -17.49 -14.98 -2.06
CA PRO A 123 -16.98 -15.78 -3.19
C PRO A 123 -15.46 -15.64 -3.38
N THR A 124 -14.87 -16.61 -4.06
CA THR A 124 -13.47 -16.57 -4.49
C THR A 124 -13.23 -15.38 -5.43
N VAL A 125 -12.04 -14.77 -5.39
CA VAL A 125 -11.67 -13.73 -6.36
C VAL A 125 -11.28 -14.40 -7.68
N ASP A 126 -12.25 -14.89 -8.42
CA ASP A 126 -12.12 -15.60 -9.69
C ASP A 126 -12.88 -14.94 -10.86
N ASN A 127 -13.45 -13.76 -10.60
CA ASN A 127 -14.19 -12.95 -11.56
C ASN A 127 -14.01 -11.46 -11.27
N VAL A 128 -14.31 -10.62 -12.27
CA VAL A 128 -14.09 -9.17 -12.22
C VAL A 128 -14.90 -8.51 -11.10
N ASP A 129 -16.13 -8.93 -10.85
CA ASP A 129 -17.00 -8.29 -9.85
C ASP A 129 -16.44 -8.50 -8.43
N THR A 130 -15.97 -9.71 -8.13
CA THR A 130 -15.35 -10.00 -6.82
C THR A 130 -14.02 -9.27 -6.64
N LEU A 131 -13.22 -9.18 -7.71
CA LEU A 131 -11.99 -8.41 -7.70
C LEU A 131 -12.27 -6.91 -7.46
N ALA A 132 -13.23 -6.34 -8.19
CA ALA A 132 -13.63 -4.94 -8.05
C ALA A 132 -14.07 -4.62 -6.60
N TYR A 133 -14.86 -5.50 -5.98
CA TYR A 133 -15.27 -5.35 -4.57
C TYR A 133 -14.06 -5.19 -3.63
N VAL A 134 -13.03 -6.04 -3.80
CA VAL A 134 -11.83 -5.98 -2.93
C VAL A 134 -11.06 -4.68 -3.18
N LEU A 135 -10.87 -4.30 -4.45
CA LEU A 135 -10.13 -3.08 -4.80
C LEU A 135 -10.85 -1.81 -4.38
N GLU A 136 -12.18 -1.73 -4.55
CA GLU A 136 -13.00 -0.59 -4.14
C GLU A 136 -13.01 -0.39 -2.61
N LYS A 137 -13.09 -1.47 -1.84
CA LYS A 137 -12.95 -1.41 -0.38
C LYS A 137 -11.52 -1.02 0.02
N GLY A 138 -10.54 -1.61 -0.64
CA GLY A 138 -9.13 -1.31 -0.41
C GLY A 138 -8.79 0.16 -0.64
N ALA A 139 -9.37 0.77 -1.67
CA ALA A 139 -9.18 2.20 -1.99
C ALA A 139 -9.72 3.16 -0.90
N GLN A 140 -10.54 2.66 0.03
CA GLN A 140 -11.07 3.43 1.16
C GLN A 140 -10.19 3.31 2.42
N THR A 141 -9.11 2.54 2.35
CA THR A 141 -8.15 2.38 3.45
C THR A 141 -6.99 3.37 3.35
N GLY A 142 -6.16 3.47 4.38
CA GLY A 142 -4.99 4.34 4.39
C GLY A 142 -3.74 3.74 3.72
N ILE A 143 -3.81 2.55 3.12
CA ILE A 143 -2.71 1.86 2.44
C ILE A 143 -3.16 1.32 1.07
N HIS A 144 -2.21 0.89 0.25
CA HIS A 144 -2.52 0.21 -1.01
C HIS A 144 -2.91 -1.24 -0.74
N VAL A 145 -4.20 -1.55 -0.91
CA VAL A 145 -4.71 -2.93 -0.85
C VAL A 145 -4.92 -3.42 -2.28
N LEU A 146 -4.04 -4.30 -2.71
CA LEU A 146 -4.11 -4.99 -3.98
C LEU A 146 -4.71 -6.39 -3.78
N SER A 147 -5.12 -7.06 -4.85
CA SER A 147 -5.59 -8.45 -4.78
C SER A 147 -4.97 -9.29 -5.88
N ALA A 148 -4.51 -10.49 -5.53
CA ALA A 148 -4.34 -11.55 -6.49
C ALA A 148 -5.73 -12.11 -6.84
N ALA A 149 -5.88 -12.60 -8.07
CA ALA A 149 -7.03 -13.41 -8.49
C ALA A 149 -6.67 -14.90 -8.50
N ALA A 150 -7.67 -15.76 -8.47
CA ALA A 150 -7.48 -17.19 -8.64
C ALA A 150 -6.98 -17.51 -10.05
N VAL A 151 -6.19 -18.58 -10.19
CA VAL A 151 -5.83 -19.17 -11.50
C VAL A 151 -7.00 -19.97 -12.03
N THR A 152 -7.67 -20.74 -11.13
CA THR A 152 -8.78 -21.59 -11.52
C THR A 152 -10.07 -21.17 -10.83
N LYS A 153 -11.21 -21.39 -11.51
CA LYS A 153 -12.54 -21.10 -10.98
C LYS A 153 -12.77 -21.79 -9.65
N GLY A 154 -13.14 -21.01 -8.65
CA GLY A 154 -13.39 -21.49 -7.29
C GLY A 154 -12.17 -22.16 -6.63
N LEU A 155 -10.94 -21.94 -7.14
CA LEU A 155 -9.73 -22.68 -6.72
C LEU A 155 -9.86 -24.20 -6.92
N GLY A 156 -10.60 -24.61 -7.95
CA GLY A 156 -10.95 -26.02 -8.17
C GLY A 156 -9.89 -26.82 -8.95
N GLY A 157 -8.88 -26.17 -9.51
CA GLY A 157 -7.77 -26.82 -10.25
C GLY A 157 -8.18 -27.41 -11.61
N THR A 158 -9.38 -27.12 -12.13
CA THR A 158 -9.94 -27.81 -13.31
C THR A 158 -10.33 -26.89 -14.47
N GLU A 159 -10.60 -25.63 -14.23
CA GLU A 159 -11.03 -24.66 -15.25
C GLU A 159 -10.37 -23.31 -14.96
N LEU A 160 -9.70 -22.74 -15.94
CA LEU A 160 -9.08 -21.42 -15.82
C LEU A 160 -10.12 -20.32 -15.69
N VAL A 161 -9.78 -19.29 -14.95
CA VAL A 161 -10.52 -18.01 -14.95
C VAL A 161 -10.23 -17.24 -16.24
N ASP A 162 -10.99 -16.18 -16.51
CA ASP A 162 -10.65 -15.21 -17.56
C ASP A 162 -9.51 -14.30 -17.05
N MET A 163 -8.28 -14.79 -17.18
CA MET A 163 -7.08 -14.10 -16.68
C MET A 163 -6.87 -12.75 -17.36
N GLU A 164 -7.22 -12.65 -18.66
CA GLU A 164 -7.08 -11.38 -19.40
C GLU A 164 -8.04 -10.32 -18.87
N ALA A 165 -9.30 -10.67 -18.63
CA ALA A 165 -10.28 -9.74 -18.06
C ALA A 165 -9.88 -9.33 -16.64
N LEU A 166 -9.41 -10.26 -15.81
CA LEU A 166 -8.97 -9.99 -14.44
C LEU A 166 -7.70 -9.12 -14.41
N ALA A 167 -6.73 -9.37 -15.28
CA ALA A 167 -5.53 -8.54 -15.38
C ALA A 167 -5.89 -7.09 -15.78
N LYS A 168 -6.79 -6.93 -16.78
CA LYS A 168 -7.30 -5.60 -17.19
C LYS A 168 -8.08 -4.91 -16.07
N ALA A 169 -8.75 -5.66 -15.22
CA ALA A 169 -9.48 -5.14 -14.06
C ALA A 169 -8.58 -4.80 -12.86
N GLY A 170 -7.26 -5.08 -12.93
CA GLY A 170 -6.29 -4.67 -11.93
C GLY A 170 -5.85 -5.78 -10.96
N ALA A 171 -6.01 -7.07 -11.30
CA ALA A 171 -5.42 -8.14 -10.52
C ALA A 171 -3.89 -7.97 -10.44
N ALA A 172 -3.33 -8.03 -9.23
CA ALA A 172 -1.90 -7.88 -9.00
C ALA A 172 -1.09 -9.13 -9.39
N GLY A 173 -1.78 -10.25 -9.58
CA GLY A 173 -1.21 -11.54 -9.97
C GLY A 173 -2.25 -12.64 -9.87
N PHE A 174 -1.82 -13.87 -10.10
CA PHE A 174 -2.71 -15.04 -10.08
C PHE A 174 -2.15 -16.14 -9.20
N THR A 175 -3.01 -16.71 -8.37
CA THR A 175 -2.62 -17.81 -7.47
C THR A 175 -3.83 -18.59 -6.97
N ASP A 176 -3.72 -19.91 -6.91
CA ASP A 176 -4.67 -20.75 -6.18
C ASP A 176 -4.22 -20.96 -4.72
N ASP A 177 -3.25 -20.15 -4.25
CA ASP A 177 -2.70 -20.16 -2.89
C ASP A 177 -2.29 -21.58 -2.45
N GLY A 178 -2.69 -22.07 -1.29
CA GLY A 178 -2.33 -23.38 -0.77
C GLY A 178 -3.01 -24.58 -1.46
N ILE A 179 -3.67 -24.39 -2.62
CA ILE A 179 -4.36 -25.46 -3.36
C ILE A 179 -3.59 -25.73 -4.66
N PRO A 180 -2.78 -26.80 -4.75
CA PRO A 180 -1.98 -27.04 -5.93
C PRO A 180 -2.82 -27.44 -7.15
N ILE A 181 -2.50 -26.90 -8.31
CA ILE A 181 -3.09 -27.29 -9.59
C ILE A 181 -2.39 -28.58 -10.03
N MET A 182 -3.10 -29.72 -9.96
CA MET A 182 -2.54 -31.04 -10.24
C MET A 182 -2.65 -31.46 -11.71
N ASP A 183 -3.46 -30.76 -12.51
CA ASP A 183 -3.56 -30.99 -13.95
C ASP A 183 -2.48 -30.19 -14.68
N GLU A 184 -1.50 -30.90 -15.24
CA GLU A 184 -0.36 -30.31 -15.96
C GLU A 184 -0.82 -29.48 -17.17
N LYS A 185 -1.92 -29.86 -17.85
CA LYS A 185 -2.43 -29.12 -19.00
C LYS A 185 -3.00 -27.77 -18.57
N ILE A 186 -3.74 -27.76 -17.47
CA ILE A 186 -4.27 -26.50 -16.88
C ILE A 186 -3.11 -25.59 -16.46
N LEU A 187 -2.08 -26.17 -15.83
CA LEU A 187 -0.93 -25.40 -15.39
C LEU A 187 -0.17 -24.77 -16.58
N VAL A 188 0.07 -25.53 -17.64
CA VAL A 188 0.75 -25.04 -18.85
C VAL A 188 -0.07 -23.91 -19.49
N GLN A 189 -1.39 -24.11 -19.66
CA GLN A 189 -2.27 -23.10 -20.22
C GLN A 189 -2.32 -21.80 -19.38
N ALA A 190 -2.18 -21.92 -18.05
CA ALA A 190 -2.15 -20.75 -17.17
C ALA A 190 -0.84 -19.94 -17.29
N MET A 191 0.23 -20.57 -17.81
CA MET A 191 1.56 -19.94 -17.95
C MET A 191 1.79 -19.34 -19.35
N GLU A 192 0.95 -19.65 -20.33
CA GLU A 192 0.97 -19.10 -21.70
C GLU A 192 0.19 -17.78 -21.79
#